data_697a3253929b5380420de9adea04ff47
#
_entry.id   697a3253929b5380420de9adea04ff47
#
_cell.length_a   1.000
_cell.length_b   1.000
_cell.length_c   1.000
_cell.angle_alpha   90.00
_cell.angle_beta   90.00
_cell.angle_gamma   90.00
#
_symmetry.space_group_name_H-M   'P 1'
#
loop_
_entity.id
_entity.type
_entity.pdbx_description
1 polymer ?
#
loop_
_entity_poly.entity_id
_entity_poly.type
_entity_poly.pdbx_seq_one_letter_code
_entity_poly.pdbx_strand_id
1 'polypeptide(L)'
;MLSDAQISRLLDVANAACHTGNAADARVIYEGVLALRPAFAPALVGKALSHVVVDDFDEAERILKEEVLSVRPNDPEGLAVLGLSRLLARRYGEAADVLAPLAEGEGPTAALAAGLLEQARQA
;
A
#
# COMPACT_ATOMS: atom_id res chain seq x y z
N MET A 1 26.92 1.21 -2.93
CA MET A 1 25.65 1.00 -2.23
C MET A 1 24.73 2.21 -2.42
N LEU A 2 23.43 1.98 -2.55
CA LEU A 2 22.50 3.08 -2.76
C LEU A 2 22.26 3.87 -1.49
N SER A 3 22.24 5.21 -1.61
CA SER A 3 21.89 6.10 -0.51
C SER A 3 20.36 6.12 -0.29
N ASP A 4 19.93 6.67 0.84
CA ASP A 4 18.50 6.83 1.13
C ASP A 4 17.81 7.69 0.08
N ALA A 5 18.47 8.75 -0.41
CA ALA A 5 17.92 9.59 -1.46
C ALA A 5 17.75 8.84 -2.78
N GLN A 6 18.69 7.97 -3.13
CA GLN A 6 18.60 7.14 -4.33
C GLN A 6 17.48 6.11 -4.22
N ILE A 7 17.33 5.49 -3.06
CA ILE A 7 16.22 4.55 -2.80
C ILE A 7 14.88 5.26 -2.88
N SER A 8 14.77 6.45 -2.29
CA SER A 8 13.54 7.24 -2.36
C SER A 8 13.16 7.55 -3.81
N ARG A 9 14.12 7.92 -4.65
CA ARG A 9 13.87 8.17 -6.09
C ARG A 9 13.44 6.91 -6.83
N LEU A 10 14.01 5.74 -6.50
CA LEU A 10 13.58 4.48 -7.09
C LEU A 10 12.15 4.15 -6.71
N LEU A 11 11.77 4.39 -5.45
CA LEU A 11 10.39 4.18 -5.01
C LEU A 11 9.42 5.13 -5.71
N ASP A 12 9.81 6.39 -5.94
CA ASP A 12 8.99 7.35 -6.68
C ASP A 12 8.74 6.86 -8.12
N VAL A 13 9.77 6.32 -8.77
CA VAL A 13 9.64 5.74 -10.12
C VAL A 13 8.72 4.52 -10.11
N ALA A 14 8.88 3.64 -9.13
CA ALA A 14 8.04 2.45 -8.99
C ALA A 14 6.59 2.83 -8.73
N ASN A 15 6.34 3.79 -7.83
CA ASN A 15 5.00 4.26 -7.54
C ASN A 15 4.34 4.89 -8.76
N ALA A 16 5.09 5.67 -9.54
CA ALA A 16 4.59 6.24 -10.80
C ALA A 16 4.24 5.13 -11.80
N ALA A 17 5.05 4.09 -11.89
CA ALA A 17 4.76 2.95 -12.76
C ALA A 17 3.48 2.22 -12.35
N CYS A 18 3.24 2.06 -11.05
CA CYS A 18 1.96 1.52 -10.54
C CYS A 18 0.78 2.36 -10.99
N HIS A 19 0.86 3.68 -10.86
CA HIS A 19 -0.22 4.60 -11.23
C HIS A 19 -0.53 4.59 -12.73
N THR A 20 0.45 4.25 -13.56
CA THR A 20 0.25 4.14 -15.01
C THR A 20 -0.06 2.74 -15.50
N GLY A 21 -0.27 1.80 -14.58
CA GLY A 21 -0.64 0.42 -14.91
C GLY A 21 0.55 -0.51 -15.19
N ASN A 22 1.78 -0.05 -14.99
CA ASN A 22 3.00 -0.83 -15.22
C ASN A 22 3.42 -1.57 -13.95
N ALA A 23 2.52 -2.39 -13.40
CA ALA A 23 2.74 -3.07 -12.13
C ALA A 23 3.95 -4.01 -12.14
N ALA A 24 4.17 -4.70 -13.26
CA ALA A 24 5.31 -5.61 -13.39
C ALA A 24 6.65 -4.87 -13.28
N ASP A 25 6.77 -3.72 -13.95
CA ASP A 25 7.98 -2.88 -13.88
C ASP A 25 8.17 -2.30 -12.49
N ALA A 26 7.09 -1.83 -11.86
CA ALA A 26 7.13 -1.34 -10.50
C ALA A 26 7.64 -2.42 -9.54
N ARG A 27 7.16 -3.64 -9.70
CA ARG A 27 7.52 -4.78 -8.85
C ARG A 27 9.00 -5.12 -8.94
N VAL A 28 9.58 -5.03 -10.13
CA VAL A 28 11.03 -5.23 -10.31
C VAL A 28 11.82 -4.26 -9.45
N ILE A 29 11.40 -2.99 -9.41
CA ILE A 29 12.07 -1.97 -8.60
C ILE A 29 11.89 -2.24 -7.11
N TYR A 30 10.67 -2.55 -6.65
CA TYR A 30 10.43 -2.86 -5.24
C TYR A 30 11.25 -4.08 -4.79
N GLU A 31 11.30 -5.12 -5.60
CA GLU A 31 12.08 -6.31 -5.27
C GLU A 31 13.57 -6.02 -5.25
N GLY A 32 14.06 -5.14 -6.13
CA GLY A 32 15.45 -4.69 -6.10
C GLY A 32 15.79 -3.93 -4.82
N VAL A 33 14.91 -3.05 -4.37
CA VAL A 33 15.09 -2.33 -3.10
C VAL A 33 15.05 -3.32 -1.93
N LEU A 34 14.13 -4.28 -1.94
CA LEU A 34 14.00 -5.28 -0.89
C LEU A 34 15.19 -6.23 -0.84
N ALA A 35 15.88 -6.47 -1.96
CA ALA A 35 17.13 -7.24 -1.98
C ALA A 35 18.22 -6.53 -1.17
N LEU A 36 18.21 -5.19 -1.16
CA LEU A 36 19.15 -4.38 -0.40
C LEU A 36 18.69 -4.10 1.03
N ARG A 37 17.39 -3.99 1.24
CA ARG A 37 16.76 -3.69 2.53
C ARG A 37 15.53 -4.59 2.74
N PRO A 38 15.72 -5.85 3.21
CA PRO A 38 14.67 -6.88 3.18
C PRO A 38 13.36 -6.57 3.92
N ALA A 39 13.39 -5.73 4.94
CA ALA A 39 12.19 -5.42 5.72
C ALA A 39 11.73 -3.96 5.54
N PHE A 40 12.16 -3.31 4.45
CA PHE A 40 11.87 -1.90 4.24
C PHE A 40 10.39 -1.68 3.93
N ALA A 41 9.65 -1.16 4.91
CA ALA A 41 8.20 -1.02 4.85
C ALA A 41 7.69 -0.27 3.61
N PRO A 42 8.26 0.88 3.20
CA PRO A 42 7.78 1.57 2.00
C PRO A 42 7.83 0.71 0.73
N ALA A 43 8.86 -0.13 0.58
CA ALA A 43 8.96 -1.03 -0.57
C ALA A 43 7.97 -2.19 -0.48
N LEU A 44 7.73 -2.72 0.72
CA LEU A 44 6.74 -3.77 0.93
C LEU A 44 5.32 -3.25 0.65
N VAL A 45 4.99 -2.06 1.14
CA VAL A 45 3.70 -1.42 0.87
C VAL A 45 3.51 -1.16 -0.62
N GLY A 46 4.56 -0.66 -1.28
CA GLY A 46 4.54 -0.45 -2.73
C GLY A 46 4.33 -1.75 -3.50
N LYS A 47 5.03 -2.82 -3.10
CA LYS A 47 4.86 -4.14 -3.71
C LYS A 47 3.43 -4.64 -3.54
N ALA A 48 2.84 -4.47 -2.36
CA ALA A 48 1.43 -4.80 -2.14
C ALA A 48 0.52 -4.00 -3.08
N LEU A 49 0.76 -2.70 -3.22
CA LEU A 49 0.00 -1.87 -4.15
C LEU A 49 0.12 -2.38 -5.59
N SER A 50 1.29 -2.86 -6.01
CA SER A 50 1.47 -3.42 -7.35
C SER A 50 0.59 -4.64 -7.61
N HIS A 51 0.25 -5.40 -6.56
CA HIS A 51 -0.71 -6.49 -6.66
C HIS A 51 -2.15 -5.99 -6.67
N VAL A 52 -2.45 -4.95 -5.90
CA VAL A 52 -3.80 -4.34 -5.87
C VAL A 52 -4.20 -3.85 -7.27
N VAL A 53 -3.29 -3.17 -7.97
CA VAL A 53 -3.62 -2.57 -9.28
C VAL A 53 -3.84 -3.60 -10.39
N VAL A 54 -3.48 -4.86 -10.18
CA VAL A 54 -3.79 -5.97 -11.08
C VAL A 54 -4.82 -6.93 -10.50
N ASP A 55 -5.57 -6.48 -9.49
CA ASP A 55 -6.64 -7.23 -8.84
C ASP A 55 -6.18 -8.51 -8.12
N ASP A 56 -4.91 -8.59 -7.77
CA ASP A 56 -4.37 -9.69 -6.97
C ASP A 56 -4.45 -9.33 -5.48
N PHE A 57 -5.68 -9.26 -4.98
CA PHE A 57 -5.98 -8.78 -3.63
C PHE A 57 -5.49 -9.73 -2.54
N ASP A 58 -5.50 -11.03 -2.79
CA ASP A 58 -5.06 -12.02 -1.81
C ASP A 58 -3.57 -11.87 -1.51
N GLU A 59 -2.74 -11.73 -2.54
CA GLU A 59 -1.31 -11.52 -2.35
C GLU A 59 -1.01 -10.16 -1.72
N ALA A 60 -1.73 -9.11 -2.13
CA ALA A 60 -1.59 -7.79 -1.53
C ALA A 60 -1.88 -7.85 -0.02
N GLU A 61 -2.98 -8.48 0.38
CA GLU A 61 -3.35 -8.59 1.78
C GLU A 61 -2.34 -9.44 2.56
N ARG A 62 -1.83 -10.51 1.95
CA ARG A 62 -0.80 -11.35 2.58
C ARG A 62 0.45 -10.53 2.90
N ILE A 63 0.97 -9.77 1.94
CA ILE A 63 2.15 -8.92 2.14
C ILE A 63 1.90 -7.91 3.26
N LEU A 64 0.75 -7.23 3.21
CA LEU A 64 0.42 -6.21 4.19
C LEU A 64 0.29 -6.80 5.60
N LYS A 65 -0.43 -7.91 5.75
CA LYS A 65 -0.64 -8.51 7.06
C LYS A 65 0.60 -9.21 7.61
N GLU A 66 1.29 -9.98 6.79
CA GLU A 66 2.38 -10.83 7.25
C GLU A 66 3.72 -10.10 7.31
N GLU A 67 3.97 -9.16 6.40
CA GLU A 67 5.29 -8.55 6.28
C GLU A 67 5.34 -7.08 6.75
N VAL A 68 4.22 -6.37 6.75
CA VAL A 68 4.15 -4.96 7.17
C VAL A 68 3.51 -4.83 8.55
N LEU A 69 2.24 -5.18 8.65
CA LEU A 69 1.45 -4.94 9.86
C LEU A 69 1.78 -5.89 11.00
N SER A 70 2.40 -7.02 10.75
CA SER A 70 2.92 -7.90 11.78
C SER A 70 4.04 -7.24 12.60
N VAL A 71 4.80 -6.34 11.97
CA VAL A 71 5.90 -5.59 12.60
C VAL A 71 5.45 -4.19 13.02
N ARG A 72 4.65 -3.54 12.19
CA ARG A 72 4.13 -2.18 12.40
C ARG A 72 2.62 -2.16 12.28
N PRO A 73 1.88 -2.57 13.33
CA PRO A 73 0.42 -2.72 13.26
C PRO A 73 -0.34 -1.46 12.87
N ASN A 74 0.24 -0.28 13.13
CA ASN A 74 -0.39 1.02 12.87
C ASN A 74 0.28 1.79 11.73
N ASP A 75 1.03 1.10 10.85
CA ASP A 75 1.66 1.75 9.70
C ASP A 75 0.59 2.40 8.82
N PRO A 76 0.58 3.76 8.70
CA PRO A 76 -0.55 4.45 8.04
C PRO A 76 -0.70 4.07 6.57
N GLU A 77 0.40 4.00 5.83
CA GLU A 77 0.36 3.64 4.41
C GLU A 77 -0.03 2.19 4.22
N GLY A 78 0.47 1.30 5.08
CA GLY A 78 0.07 -0.11 5.07
C GLY A 78 -1.42 -0.28 5.29
N LEU A 79 -1.98 0.43 6.27
CA LEU A 79 -3.42 0.41 6.55
C LEU A 79 -4.23 1.02 5.40
N ALA A 80 -3.74 2.11 4.80
CA ALA A 80 -4.41 2.75 3.68
C ALA A 80 -4.49 1.81 2.46
N VAL A 81 -3.39 1.12 2.14
CA VAL A 81 -3.38 0.17 1.02
C VAL A 81 -4.24 -1.05 1.32
N LEU A 82 -4.25 -1.53 2.57
CA LEU A 82 -5.14 -2.62 2.97
C LEU A 82 -6.60 -2.21 2.80
N GLY A 83 -6.97 -1.02 3.25
CA GLY A 83 -8.33 -0.49 3.06
C GLY A 83 -8.70 -0.34 1.59
N LEU A 84 -7.78 0.19 0.79
CA LEU A 84 -7.97 0.30 -0.66
C LEU A 84 -8.17 -1.07 -1.31
N SER A 85 -7.34 -2.04 -0.96
CA SER A 85 -7.45 -3.41 -1.47
C SER A 85 -8.82 -4.01 -1.19
N ARG A 86 -9.30 -3.86 0.04
CA ARG A 86 -10.63 -4.36 0.44
C ARG A 86 -11.76 -3.64 -0.26
N LEU A 87 -11.63 -2.31 -0.45
CA LEU A 87 -12.60 -1.51 -1.18
C LEU A 87 -12.73 -2.00 -2.63
N LEU A 88 -11.60 -2.16 -3.31
CA LEU A 88 -11.59 -2.60 -4.71
C LEU A 88 -12.02 -4.06 -4.87
N ALA A 89 -11.79 -4.88 -3.86
CA ALA A 89 -12.29 -6.25 -3.80
C ALA A 89 -13.78 -6.32 -3.44
N ARG A 90 -14.43 -5.17 -3.24
CA ARG A 90 -15.85 -5.04 -2.88
C ARG A 90 -16.16 -5.60 -1.48
N ARG A 91 -15.18 -5.65 -0.63
CA ARG A 91 -15.32 -6.03 0.78
C ARG A 91 -15.50 -4.75 1.61
N TYR A 92 -16.63 -4.09 1.42
CA TYR A 92 -16.85 -2.73 1.90
C TYR A 92 -16.86 -2.60 3.43
N GLY A 93 -17.48 -3.52 4.13
CA GLY A 93 -17.48 -3.53 5.59
C GLY A 93 -16.07 -3.68 6.17
N GLU A 94 -15.29 -4.60 5.61
CA GLU A 94 -13.91 -4.82 6.04
C GLU A 94 -13.00 -3.65 5.67
N ALA A 95 -13.27 -2.99 4.53
CA ALA A 95 -12.58 -1.77 4.15
C ALA A 95 -12.85 -0.66 5.17
N ALA A 96 -14.12 -0.45 5.52
CA ALA A 96 -14.51 0.56 6.50
C ALA A 96 -13.87 0.31 7.87
N ASP A 97 -13.77 -0.94 8.30
CA ASP A 97 -13.16 -1.30 9.59
C ASP A 97 -11.70 -0.82 9.70
N VAL A 98 -10.96 -0.86 8.61
CA VAL A 98 -9.56 -0.40 8.57
C VAL A 98 -9.48 1.11 8.38
N LEU A 99 -10.32 1.66 7.51
CA LEU A 99 -10.24 3.06 7.10
C LEU A 99 -10.80 4.04 8.13
N ALA A 100 -11.82 3.64 8.90
CA ALA A 100 -12.46 4.56 9.84
C ALA A 100 -11.50 5.08 10.91
N PRO A 101 -10.72 4.24 11.62
CA PRO A 101 -9.75 4.77 12.58
C PRO A 101 -8.66 5.63 11.93
N LEU A 102 -8.21 5.24 10.74
CA LEU A 102 -7.18 5.97 10.01
C LEU A 102 -7.65 7.37 9.59
N ALA A 103 -8.92 7.48 9.20
CA ALA A 103 -9.52 8.74 8.77
C ALA A 103 -9.65 9.77 9.92
N GLU A 104 -9.62 9.32 11.15
CA GLU A 104 -9.70 10.21 12.33
C GLU A 104 -8.39 10.94 12.60
N GLY A 105 -7.28 10.51 12.00
CA GLY A 105 -5.99 11.16 12.14
C GLY A 105 -5.88 12.44 11.33
N GLU A 106 -4.65 12.94 11.22
CA GLU A 106 -4.35 14.15 10.46
C GLU A 106 -3.37 13.84 9.32
N GLY A 107 -3.36 14.72 8.33
CA GLY A 107 -2.42 14.63 7.22
C GLY A 107 -2.98 13.95 5.98
N PRO A 108 -2.13 13.79 4.92
CA PRO A 108 -2.57 13.29 3.63
C PRO A 108 -3.12 11.87 3.67
N THR A 109 -2.54 10.98 4.46
CA THR A 109 -2.99 9.58 4.55
C THR A 109 -4.36 9.50 5.20
N ALA A 110 -4.62 10.30 6.25
CA ALA A 110 -5.93 10.38 6.89
C ALA A 110 -6.99 10.94 5.92
N ALA A 111 -6.62 11.95 5.14
CA ALA A 111 -7.51 12.53 4.13
C ALA A 111 -7.86 11.52 3.04
N LEU A 112 -6.88 10.75 2.57
CA LEU A 112 -7.10 9.67 1.62
C LEU A 112 -8.04 8.61 2.21
N ALA A 113 -7.79 8.21 3.46
CA ALA A 113 -8.63 7.22 4.15
C ALA A 113 -10.07 7.70 4.29
N ALA A 114 -10.28 8.99 4.58
CA ALA A 114 -11.62 9.56 4.67
C ALA A 114 -12.37 9.47 3.34
N GLY A 115 -11.70 9.77 2.23
CA GLY A 115 -12.29 9.66 0.89
C GLY A 115 -12.63 8.22 0.53
N LEU A 116 -11.74 7.28 0.82
CA LEU A 116 -11.98 5.86 0.56
C LEU A 116 -13.11 5.32 1.45
N LEU A 117 -13.14 5.74 2.70
CA LEU A 117 -14.19 5.36 3.65
C LEU A 117 -15.57 5.79 3.16
N GLU A 118 -15.67 7.01 2.64
CA GLU A 118 -16.91 7.51 2.08
C GLU A 118 -17.38 6.64 0.93
N GLN A 119 -16.48 6.25 0.02
CA GLN A 119 -16.82 5.34 -1.07
C GLN A 119 -17.28 3.98 -0.56
N ALA A 120 -16.63 3.42 0.45
CA ALA A 120 -17.03 2.15 1.04
C ALA A 120 -18.43 2.21 1.64
N ARG A 121 -18.81 3.34 2.23
CA ARG A 121 -20.13 3.53 2.87
C ARG A 121 -21.24 3.80 1.87
N GLN A 122 -20.92 4.28 0.68
CA GLN A 122 -21.90 4.56 -0.38
C GLN A 122 -22.16 3.35 -1.27
N ALA A 123 -21.36 2.33 -1.17
CA ALA A 123 -21.44 1.14 -2.02
C ALA A 123 -22.58 0.20 -1.62
#